data_161fd0658a3445e760ff05295e48e7fc
#
_entry.id   161fd0658a3445e760ff05295e48e7fc
#
_cell.length_a   1.000
_cell.length_b   1.000
_cell.length_c   1.000
_cell.angle_alpha   90.00
_cell.angle_beta   90.00
_cell.angle_gamma   90.00
#
_symmetry.space_group_name_H-M   'P 1'
#
loop_
_entity.id
_entity.type
_entity.pdbx_description
1 polymer ?
#
loop_
_entity_poly.entity_id
_entity_poly.type
_entity_poly.pdbx_seq_one_letter_code
_entity_poly.pdbx_strand_id
1 'polypeptide(L)'
;YVDSTELVSLIPQKNQIFKGSVKENILLGRNISEEKLRHVTEVLGIDDLCASFEDRMDHQLENGGKNLSAGQRQLIGIARVLVDFKPLILLDEPLANLDAKTERRVVSVLSGLDCSVLMVTHRTEGLSGSFSVMQME
;
A
#
# COMPACT_ATOMS: atom_id res chain seq x y z
N TYR A 1 -15.19 25.24 5.07
CA TYR A 1 -14.41 24.59 4.00
C TYR A 1 -13.42 23.64 4.64
N VAL A 2 -13.68 22.35 4.56
CA VAL A 2 -12.70 21.34 5.02
C VAL A 2 -11.82 21.04 3.82
N ASP A 3 -10.51 21.19 3.99
CA ASP A 3 -9.56 20.78 2.94
C ASP A 3 -9.60 19.26 2.79
N SER A 4 -10.12 18.78 1.67
CA SER A 4 -10.29 17.35 1.41
C SER A 4 -8.96 16.59 1.42
N THR A 5 -7.83 17.27 1.19
CA THR A 5 -6.50 16.67 1.22
C THR A 5 -6.07 16.25 2.63
N GLU A 6 -6.66 16.86 3.67
CA GLU A 6 -6.43 16.50 5.07
C GLU A 6 -7.27 15.29 5.55
N LEU A 7 -8.28 14.90 4.78
CA LEU A 7 -9.24 13.88 5.19
C LEU A 7 -9.12 12.55 4.44
N VAL A 8 -8.52 12.57 3.25
CA VAL A 8 -8.54 11.41 2.34
C VAL A 8 -7.15 11.02 1.91
N SER A 9 -6.85 9.74 2.04
CA SER A 9 -5.70 9.09 1.40
C SER A 9 -6.17 8.27 0.22
N LEU A 10 -5.47 8.35 -0.92
CA LEU A 10 -5.82 7.61 -2.13
C LEU A 10 -4.71 6.64 -2.53
N ILE A 11 -5.10 5.40 -2.80
CA ILE A 11 -4.25 4.43 -3.50
C ILE A 11 -4.85 4.21 -4.89
N PRO A 12 -4.23 4.77 -5.94
CA PRO A 12 -4.71 4.60 -7.31
C PRO A 12 -4.37 3.20 -7.84
N GLN A 13 -5.08 2.76 -8.87
CA GLN A 13 -4.83 1.48 -9.54
C GLN A 13 -3.38 1.34 -10.05
N LYS A 14 -2.79 2.42 -10.52
CA LYS A 14 -1.39 2.45 -10.98
C LYS A 14 -0.54 3.30 -10.05
N ASN A 15 0.34 2.66 -9.31
CA ASN A 15 1.28 3.32 -8.42
C ASN A 15 2.54 3.72 -9.18
N GLN A 16 2.79 5.02 -9.27
CA GLN A 16 4.01 5.55 -9.87
C GLN A 16 5.20 5.29 -8.94
N ILE A 17 6.27 4.73 -9.50
CA ILE A 17 7.56 4.55 -8.83
C ILE A 17 8.53 5.60 -9.37
N PHE A 18 9.19 6.29 -8.45
CA PHE A 18 10.20 7.29 -8.76
C PHE A 18 11.59 6.68 -8.66
N LYS A 19 12.55 7.28 -9.39
CA LYS A 19 13.96 6.92 -9.22
C LYS A 19 14.39 7.26 -7.79
N GLY A 20 14.95 6.30 -7.09
CA GLY A 20 15.37 6.42 -5.69
C GLY A 20 15.22 5.09 -4.96
N SER A 21 15.51 5.06 -3.67
CA SER A 21 15.40 3.83 -2.88
C SER A 21 13.95 3.40 -2.63
N VAL A 22 13.77 2.14 -2.21
CA VAL A 22 12.47 1.64 -1.72
C VAL A 22 11.96 2.53 -0.60
N LYS A 23 12.82 2.87 0.36
CA LYS A 23 12.50 3.76 1.49
C LYS A 23 12.03 5.13 1.02
N GLU A 24 12.75 5.77 0.11
CA GLU A 24 12.37 7.07 -0.46
C GLU A 24 11.03 7.01 -1.19
N ASN A 25 10.77 5.92 -1.92
CA ASN A 25 9.51 5.70 -2.59
C ASN A 25 8.33 5.51 -1.64
N ILE A 26 8.53 4.98 -0.45
CA ILE A 26 7.48 4.86 0.56
C ILE A 26 7.28 6.21 1.26
N LEU A 27 8.35 6.88 1.67
CA LEU A 27 8.27 8.11 2.45
C LEU A 27 7.85 9.33 1.63
N LEU A 28 8.27 9.43 0.37
CA LEU A 28 8.01 10.58 -0.49
C LEU A 28 8.37 11.92 0.18
N GLY A 29 9.52 11.96 0.87
CA GLY A 29 10.00 13.16 1.57
C GLY A 29 9.30 13.48 2.89
N ARG A 30 8.33 12.66 3.34
CA ARG A 30 7.64 12.86 4.62
C ARG A 30 8.53 12.47 5.79
N ASN A 31 8.38 13.20 6.88
CA ASN A 31 9.11 12.92 8.13
C ASN A 31 8.31 11.89 8.96
N ILE A 32 8.57 10.62 8.73
CA ILE A 32 7.95 9.47 9.41
C ILE A 32 9.00 8.81 10.31
N SER A 33 8.61 8.45 11.53
CA SER A 33 9.53 7.76 12.45
C SER A 33 9.96 6.39 11.88
N GLU A 34 11.21 6.01 12.17
CA GLU A 34 11.75 4.70 11.76
C GLU A 34 10.91 3.53 12.34
N GLU A 35 10.37 3.70 13.53
CA GLU A 35 9.50 2.72 14.17
C GLU A 35 8.21 2.49 13.36
N LYS A 36 7.55 3.58 12.93
CA LYS A 36 6.34 3.51 12.12
C LYS A 36 6.62 2.92 10.73
N LEU A 37 7.69 3.35 10.09
CA LEU A 37 8.12 2.79 8.80
C LEU A 37 8.35 1.28 8.93
N ARG A 38 9.14 0.86 9.92
CA ARG A 38 9.44 -0.55 10.16
C ARG A 38 8.17 -1.35 10.43
N HIS A 39 7.25 -0.85 11.25
CA HIS A 39 5.99 -1.52 11.51
C HIS A 39 5.18 -1.74 10.21
N VAL A 40 5.04 -0.71 9.38
CA VAL A 40 4.31 -0.81 8.11
C VAL A 40 4.97 -1.79 7.15
N THR A 41 6.29 -1.76 7.01
CA THR A 41 7.01 -2.67 6.10
C THR A 41 6.92 -4.12 6.55
N GLU A 42 6.97 -4.37 7.85
CA GLU A 42 6.84 -5.68 8.46
C GLU A 42 5.42 -6.26 8.25
N VAL A 43 4.37 -5.51 8.62
CA VAL A 43 2.98 -6.00 8.50
C VAL A 43 2.56 -6.22 7.05
N LEU A 44 3.08 -5.45 6.10
CA LEU A 44 2.84 -5.64 4.66
C LEU A 44 3.73 -6.72 4.03
N GLY A 45 4.82 -7.12 4.69
CA GLY A 45 5.81 -8.07 4.15
C GLY A 45 6.72 -7.44 3.09
N ILE A 46 6.95 -6.13 3.15
CA ILE A 46 7.92 -5.46 2.27
C ILE A 46 9.35 -5.93 2.58
N ASP A 47 9.61 -6.32 3.82
CA ASP A 47 10.91 -6.90 4.19
C ASP A 47 11.20 -8.19 3.42
N ASP A 48 10.18 -9.03 3.17
CA ASP A 48 10.29 -10.24 2.33
C ASP A 48 10.62 -9.86 0.86
N LEU A 49 9.97 -8.80 0.37
CA LEU A 49 10.27 -8.24 -0.97
C LEU A 49 11.71 -7.75 -1.05
N CYS A 50 12.15 -7.01 -0.05
CA CYS A 50 13.50 -6.47 0.01
C CYS A 50 14.58 -7.52 0.34
N ALA A 51 14.20 -8.71 0.81
CA ALA A 51 15.15 -9.76 1.14
C ALA A 51 16.00 -10.23 -0.05
N SER A 52 15.48 -10.09 -1.27
CA SER A 52 16.21 -10.38 -2.51
C SER A 52 17.18 -9.28 -2.95
N PHE A 53 17.13 -8.12 -2.32
CA PHE A 53 17.99 -6.98 -2.62
C PHE A 53 19.17 -6.91 -1.64
N GLU A 54 20.38 -6.71 -2.16
CA GLU A 54 21.58 -6.60 -1.34
C GLU A 54 21.47 -5.45 -0.33
N ASP A 55 20.99 -4.29 -0.78
CA ASP A 55 20.83 -3.08 0.03
C ASP A 55 19.44 -2.95 0.69
N ARG A 56 18.61 -4.00 0.63
CA ARG A 56 17.26 -4.03 1.24
C ARG A 56 16.43 -2.77 0.93
N MET A 57 16.04 -2.01 1.94
CA MET A 57 15.23 -0.80 1.81
C MET A 57 15.95 0.36 1.11
N ASP A 58 17.28 0.34 1.05
CA ASP A 58 18.11 1.31 0.34
C ASP A 58 18.33 0.94 -1.13
N HIS A 59 17.81 -0.22 -1.56
CA HIS A 59 17.89 -0.67 -2.95
C HIS A 59 17.29 0.35 -3.91
N GLN A 60 18.06 0.71 -4.95
CA GLN A 60 17.69 1.75 -5.90
C GLN A 60 16.69 1.22 -6.94
N LEU A 61 15.56 1.89 -7.02
CA LEU A 61 14.51 1.63 -8.00
C LEU A 61 14.69 2.50 -9.23
N GLU A 62 14.43 1.92 -10.37
CA GLU A 62 14.38 2.66 -11.63
C GLU A 62 13.09 3.47 -11.74
N ASN A 63 13.15 4.54 -12.53
CA ASN A 63 11.95 5.34 -12.83
C ASN A 63 10.87 4.46 -13.48
N GLY A 64 9.66 4.52 -12.95
CA GLY A 64 8.55 3.66 -13.35
C GLY A 64 8.60 2.25 -12.75
N GLY A 65 9.59 1.93 -11.91
CA GLY A 65 9.71 0.64 -11.24
C GLY A 65 9.93 -0.54 -12.19
N LYS A 66 10.72 -0.36 -13.26
CA LYS A 66 10.99 -1.39 -14.27
C LYS A 66 11.62 -2.66 -13.69
N ASN A 67 12.37 -2.50 -12.60
CA ASN A 67 13.01 -3.60 -11.86
C ASN A 67 12.11 -4.20 -10.75
N LEU A 68 10.80 -3.89 -10.75
CA LEU A 68 9.81 -4.42 -9.83
C LEU A 68 8.68 -5.15 -10.56
N SER A 69 8.12 -6.19 -9.94
CA SER A 69 6.86 -6.77 -10.38
C SER A 69 5.68 -5.82 -10.14
N ALA A 70 4.55 -6.08 -10.80
CA ALA A 70 3.33 -5.28 -10.59
C ALA A 70 2.85 -5.35 -9.12
N GLY A 71 2.92 -6.53 -8.49
CA GLY A 71 2.55 -6.71 -7.08
C GLY A 71 3.50 -5.96 -6.13
N GLN A 72 4.79 -5.93 -6.43
CA GLN A 72 5.77 -5.17 -5.64
C GLN A 72 5.52 -3.67 -5.71
N ARG A 73 5.22 -3.14 -6.90
CA ARG A 73 4.80 -1.73 -7.05
C ARG A 73 3.52 -1.43 -6.26
N GLN A 74 2.58 -2.36 -6.27
CA GLN A 74 1.33 -2.23 -5.52
C GLN A 74 1.57 -2.16 -4.03
N LEU A 75 2.41 -3.03 -3.47
CA LEU A 75 2.77 -3.00 -2.04
C LEU A 75 3.43 -1.69 -1.62
N ILE A 76 4.33 -1.14 -2.43
CA ILE A 76 4.94 0.17 -2.16
C ILE A 76 3.88 1.27 -2.13
N GLY A 77 2.91 1.24 -3.06
CA GLY A 77 1.79 2.17 -3.07
C GLY A 77 0.91 2.10 -1.82
N ILE A 78 0.64 0.89 -1.34
CA ILE A 78 -0.11 0.67 -0.10
C ILE A 78 0.69 1.20 1.11
N ALA A 79 1.99 0.89 1.18
CA ALA A 79 2.86 1.37 2.24
C ALA A 79 2.92 2.90 2.33
N ARG A 80 2.94 3.60 1.19
CA ARG A 80 2.89 5.07 1.13
C ARG A 80 1.72 5.66 1.88
N VAL A 81 0.57 5.01 1.79
CA VAL A 81 -0.64 5.47 2.49
C VAL A 81 -0.57 5.07 3.96
N LEU A 82 -0.18 3.84 4.28
CA LEU A 82 -0.21 3.33 5.65
C LEU A 82 0.77 4.01 6.60
N VAL A 83 1.89 4.57 6.10
CA VAL A 83 2.82 5.32 6.95
C VAL A 83 2.26 6.65 7.45
N ASP A 84 1.21 7.18 6.79
CA ASP A 84 0.57 8.45 7.17
C ASP A 84 -0.85 8.53 6.60
N PHE A 85 -1.72 7.60 7.02
CA PHE A 85 -3.09 7.54 6.51
C PHE A 85 -4.01 8.58 7.18
N LYS A 86 -4.99 9.00 6.42
CA LYS A 86 -6.05 9.94 6.82
C LYS A 86 -7.30 9.19 7.31
N PRO A 87 -8.29 9.87 7.89
CA PRO A 87 -9.51 9.24 8.39
C PRO A 87 -10.31 8.43 7.36
N LEU A 88 -10.14 8.72 6.06
CA LEU A 88 -10.70 7.94 4.96
C LEU A 88 -9.60 7.49 4.00
N ILE A 89 -9.54 6.20 3.71
CA ILE A 89 -8.69 5.63 2.68
C ILE A 89 -9.56 5.17 1.51
N LEU A 90 -9.27 5.67 0.32
CA LEU A 90 -9.86 5.23 -0.94
C LEU A 90 -8.86 4.33 -1.68
N LEU A 91 -9.31 3.18 -2.12
CA LEU A 91 -8.49 2.15 -2.75
C LEU A 91 -9.11 1.76 -4.10
N ASP A 92 -8.36 1.92 -5.17
CA ASP A 92 -8.77 1.49 -6.51
C ASP A 92 -7.99 0.24 -6.92
N GLU A 93 -8.67 -0.91 -6.97
CA GLU A 93 -8.10 -2.22 -7.28
C GLU A 93 -6.82 -2.57 -6.49
N PRO A 94 -6.78 -2.38 -5.16
CA PRO A 94 -5.54 -2.50 -4.37
C PRO A 94 -5.00 -3.92 -4.30
N LEU A 95 -5.83 -4.92 -4.58
CA LEU A 95 -5.48 -6.34 -4.50
C LEU A 95 -5.06 -6.93 -5.86
N ALA A 96 -5.15 -6.13 -6.92
CA ALA A 96 -4.69 -6.55 -8.23
C ALA A 96 -3.19 -6.89 -8.21
N ASN A 97 -2.80 -7.93 -8.95
CA ASN A 97 -1.43 -8.41 -9.08
C ASN A 97 -0.76 -8.92 -7.79
N LEU A 98 -1.50 -9.07 -6.69
CA LEU A 98 -1.02 -9.70 -5.47
C LEU A 98 -1.26 -11.22 -5.52
N ASP A 99 -0.32 -11.99 -4.98
CA ASP A 99 -0.56 -13.41 -4.71
C ASP A 99 -1.51 -13.58 -3.51
N ALA A 100 -2.11 -14.76 -3.37
CA ALA A 100 -3.13 -15.02 -2.36
C ALA A 100 -2.64 -14.83 -0.91
N LYS A 101 -1.36 -15.05 -0.63
CA LYS A 101 -0.76 -14.84 0.70
C LYS A 101 -0.66 -13.34 1.01
N THR A 102 -0.14 -12.58 0.06
CA THR A 102 0.02 -11.12 0.17
C THR A 102 -1.33 -10.42 0.22
N GLU A 103 -2.29 -10.86 -0.61
CA GLU A 103 -3.67 -10.35 -0.60
C GLU A 103 -4.31 -10.50 0.79
N ARG A 104 -4.28 -11.70 1.40
CA ARG A 104 -4.80 -11.92 2.76
C ARG A 104 -4.13 -11.03 3.79
N ARG A 105 -2.82 -10.83 3.68
CA ARG A 105 -2.05 -9.95 4.56
C ARG A 105 -2.53 -8.49 4.45
N VAL A 106 -2.66 -7.98 3.24
CA VAL A 106 -3.15 -6.62 2.97
C VAL A 106 -4.57 -6.43 3.48
N VAL A 107 -5.48 -7.36 3.21
CA VAL A 107 -6.87 -7.33 3.71
C VAL A 107 -6.89 -7.29 5.24
N SER A 108 -6.09 -8.13 5.91
CA SER A 108 -6.00 -8.15 7.37
C SER A 108 -5.50 -6.82 7.93
N VAL A 109 -4.49 -6.22 7.31
CA VAL A 109 -3.95 -4.91 7.74
C VAL A 109 -5.00 -3.82 7.57
N LEU A 110 -5.63 -3.72 6.39
CA LEU A 110 -6.63 -2.70 6.09
C LEU A 110 -7.86 -2.79 7.00
N SER A 111 -8.34 -4.00 7.27
CA SER A 111 -9.50 -4.21 8.14
C SER A 111 -9.23 -3.91 9.63
N GLY A 112 -7.97 -3.90 10.04
CA GLY A 112 -7.54 -3.58 11.40
C GLY A 112 -7.23 -2.09 11.64
N LEU A 113 -7.33 -1.23 10.62
CA LEU A 113 -7.05 0.19 10.76
C LEU A 113 -8.18 0.93 11.49
N ASP A 114 -7.81 1.90 12.30
CA ASP A 114 -8.77 2.82 12.95
C ASP A 114 -9.10 4.01 12.02
N CYS A 115 -9.69 3.68 10.87
CA CYS A 115 -10.16 4.64 9.88
C CYS A 115 -11.22 4.00 8.97
N SER A 116 -11.90 4.83 8.15
CA SER A 116 -12.82 4.34 7.12
C SER A 116 -12.03 3.90 5.88
N VAL A 117 -12.32 2.71 5.38
CA VAL A 117 -11.69 2.17 4.17
C VAL A 117 -12.78 1.89 3.13
N LEU A 118 -12.66 2.52 1.97
CA LEU A 118 -13.51 2.27 0.81
C LEU A 118 -12.66 1.70 -0.32
N MET A 119 -13.00 0.49 -0.75
CA MET A 119 -12.27 -0.24 -1.78
C MET A 119 -13.16 -0.51 -2.98
N VAL A 120 -12.67 -0.17 -4.17
CA VAL A 120 -13.27 -0.58 -5.44
C VAL A 120 -12.46 -1.78 -5.94
N THR A 121 -13.14 -2.90 -6.19
CA THR A 121 -12.50 -4.12 -6.70
C THR A 121 -13.48 -5.00 -7.45
N HIS A 122 -12.97 -5.74 -8.44
CA HIS A 122 -13.70 -6.82 -9.11
C HIS A 122 -13.57 -8.16 -8.38
N ARG A 123 -12.71 -8.26 -7.38
CA ARG A 123 -12.44 -9.47 -6.60
C ARG A 123 -13.08 -9.34 -5.22
N THR A 124 -14.19 -10.02 -5.01
CA THR A 124 -14.93 -9.97 -3.73
C THR A 124 -14.73 -11.21 -2.88
N GLU A 125 -14.12 -12.26 -3.44
CA GLU A 125 -13.83 -13.50 -2.72
C GLU A 125 -12.89 -13.23 -1.55
N GLY A 126 -13.24 -13.69 -0.36
CA GLY A 126 -12.46 -13.50 0.86
C GLY A 126 -12.60 -12.14 1.55
N LEU A 127 -13.35 -11.19 0.99
CA LEU A 127 -13.55 -9.85 1.59
C LEU A 127 -14.75 -9.80 2.55
N SER A 128 -15.76 -10.64 2.35
CA SER A 128 -17.04 -10.58 3.09
C SER A 128 -16.94 -10.76 4.61
N GLY A 129 -15.83 -11.32 5.12
CA GLY A 129 -15.56 -11.43 6.55
C GLY A 129 -14.88 -10.19 7.16
N SER A 130 -14.29 -9.33 6.32
CA SER A 130 -13.49 -8.18 6.75
C SER A 130 -14.11 -6.85 6.35
N PHE A 131 -14.93 -6.83 5.30
CA PHE A 131 -15.58 -5.64 4.75
C PHE A 131 -17.04 -5.88 4.44
N SER A 132 -17.85 -4.81 4.52
CA SER A 132 -19.21 -4.82 3.95
C SER A 132 -19.08 -4.64 2.44
N VAL A 133 -19.64 -5.57 1.66
CA VAL A 133 -19.58 -5.55 0.20
C VAL A 133 -20.85 -4.94 -0.37
N MET A 134 -20.71 -3.93 -1.22
CA MET A 134 -21.80 -3.34 -2.01
C MET A 134 -21.51 -3.58 -3.48
N GLN A 135 -22.48 -4.17 -4.18
CA GLN A 135 -22.38 -4.37 -5.62
C GLN A 135 -23.01 -3.17 -6.34
N MET A 136 -22.25 -2.56 -7.24
CA MET A 136 -22.76 -1.50 -8.11
C MET A 136 -23.16 -2.09 -9.46
N GLU A 137 -24.38 -1.79 -9.90
CA GLU A 137 -24.87 -2.14 -11.22
C GLU A 137 -24.42 -1.15 -12.30
#